data_e43ac7f617b67bc8b86fde7cb80f3421
#
_entry.id   e43ac7f617b67bc8b86fde7cb80f3421
#
_cell.length_a   1.000
_cell.length_b   1.000
_cell.length_c   1.000
_cell.angle_alpha   90.00
_cell.angle_beta   90.00
_cell.angle_gamma   90.00
#
_symmetry.space_group_name_H-M   'P 1'
#
loop_
_entity.id
_entity.type
_entity.pdbx_description
1 polymer ?
#
loop_
_entity_poly.entity_id
_entity_poly.type
_entity_poly.pdbx_seq_one_letter_code
_entity_poly.pdbx_strand_id
1 'polypeptide(L)'
;TANGCLIPGSRAEQPAQFWDAWDGELAEAGVDFVKVDSQSSTSVMVRGTESYGEATWGRHQALDEVTSRRFGGALINCMGMAPEDYWHRPSSPITRSSDDYLPHNPDSLGEHLIQNAYCALLMGELYHCDWDMFWTEHPHARVHAVLRLLSGGPVYCSDACGHTDAAVLRDLLAEDGTLPVSYTHLR
;
A
#
# COMPACT_ATOMS: atom_id res chain seq x y z
N THR A 1 -6.10 23.99 -2.77
CA THR A 1 -4.70 23.80 -2.33
C THR A 1 -3.81 24.91 -2.88
N ALA A 2 -2.66 25.13 -2.24
CA ALA A 2 -1.67 26.14 -2.69
C ALA A 2 -1.17 25.88 -4.14
N ASN A 3 -1.26 24.65 -4.61
CA ASN A 3 -0.81 24.24 -5.94
C ASN A 3 -1.95 24.10 -6.96
N GLY A 4 -3.15 24.60 -6.66
CA GLY A 4 -4.30 24.51 -7.55
C GLY A 4 -4.96 23.13 -7.65
N CYS A 5 -4.46 22.12 -6.92
CA CYS A 5 -5.11 20.81 -6.86
C CYS A 5 -6.40 20.88 -6.04
N LEU A 6 -7.40 20.15 -6.46
CA LEU A 6 -8.64 19.98 -5.69
C LEU A 6 -8.51 18.71 -4.84
N ILE A 7 -8.90 18.83 -3.58
CA ILE A 7 -9.04 17.70 -2.66
C ILE A 7 -10.38 17.85 -1.93
N PRO A 8 -11.05 16.75 -1.56
CA PRO A 8 -12.24 16.84 -0.74
C PRO A 8 -11.93 17.51 0.60
N GLY A 9 -12.86 18.24 1.16
CA GLY A 9 -12.75 18.75 2.53
C GLY A 9 -12.54 17.59 3.51
N SER A 10 -11.94 17.87 4.66
CA SER A 10 -11.71 16.86 5.70
C SER A 10 -12.90 16.68 6.64
N ARG A 11 -13.90 17.54 6.55
CA ARG A 11 -15.05 17.56 7.46
C ARG A 11 -16.33 17.11 6.76
N ALA A 12 -17.21 16.50 7.57
CA ALA A 12 -18.51 16.00 7.15
C ALA A 12 -18.42 14.90 6.07
N GLU A 13 -19.38 14.89 5.17
CA GLU A 13 -19.59 13.82 4.20
C GLU A 13 -18.72 13.91 2.93
N GLN A 14 -18.04 15.04 2.72
CA GLN A 14 -17.34 15.29 1.45
C GLN A 14 -16.28 14.24 1.08
N PRO A 15 -15.35 13.84 1.99
CA PRO A 15 -14.37 12.84 1.65
C PRO A 15 -15.01 11.46 1.43
N ALA A 16 -16.08 11.12 2.17
CA ALA A 16 -16.80 9.87 1.97
C ALA A 16 -17.53 9.84 0.62
N GLN A 17 -18.17 10.94 0.21
CA GLN A 17 -18.80 11.05 -1.11
C GLN A 17 -17.79 10.94 -2.24
N PHE A 18 -16.60 11.56 -2.08
CA PHE A 18 -15.54 11.47 -3.07
C PHE A 18 -15.07 10.01 -3.25
N TRP A 19 -14.72 9.34 -2.15
CA TRP A 19 -14.25 7.96 -2.21
C TRP A 19 -15.34 7.00 -2.67
N ASP A 20 -16.59 7.19 -2.23
CA ASP A 20 -17.70 6.33 -2.64
C ASP A 20 -18.00 6.42 -4.15
N ALA A 21 -17.87 7.61 -4.73
CA ALA A 21 -18.01 7.79 -6.18
C ALA A 21 -16.83 7.12 -6.92
N TRP A 22 -15.59 7.33 -6.46
CA TRP A 22 -14.40 6.75 -7.10
C TRP A 22 -14.36 5.22 -6.99
N ASP A 23 -14.45 4.71 -5.78
CA ASP A 23 -14.37 3.27 -5.50
C ASP A 23 -15.61 2.53 -6.01
N GLY A 24 -16.76 3.22 -6.08
CA GLY A 24 -17.98 2.68 -6.67
C GLY A 24 -17.81 2.31 -8.14
N GLU A 25 -17.24 3.19 -8.94
CA GLU A 25 -16.94 2.92 -10.36
C GLU A 25 -15.95 1.76 -10.52
N LEU A 26 -14.93 1.69 -9.66
CA LEU A 26 -13.95 0.61 -9.69
C LEU A 26 -14.57 -0.74 -9.32
N ALA A 27 -15.39 -0.78 -8.28
CA ALA A 27 -16.08 -1.99 -7.85
C ALA A 27 -17.07 -2.49 -8.92
N GLU A 28 -17.82 -1.58 -9.55
CA GLU A 28 -18.74 -1.92 -10.67
C GLU A 28 -17.97 -2.44 -11.89
N ALA A 29 -16.75 -1.97 -12.12
CA ALA A 29 -15.86 -2.49 -13.16
C ALA A 29 -15.22 -3.85 -12.82
N GLY A 30 -15.46 -4.40 -11.62
CA GLY A 30 -14.95 -5.71 -11.19
C GLY A 30 -13.55 -5.67 -10.58
N VAL A 31 -13.14 -4.52 -10.02
CA VAL A 31 -11.88 -4.41 -9.27
C VAL A 31 -12.09 -5.00 -7.87
N ASP A 32 -11.16 -5.84 -7.42
CA ASP A 32 -11.25 -6.58 -6.14
C ASP A 32 -10.57 -5.85 -4.98
N PHE A 33 -9.58 -4.99 -5.26
CA PHE A 33 -8.86 -4.21 -4.25
C PHE A 33 -8.29 -2.92 -4.85
N VAL A 34 -7.89 -2.00 -4.00
CA VAL A 34 -7.28 -0.73 -4.41
C VAL A 34 -5.95 -0.48 -3.70
N LYS A 35 -5.03 0.20 -4.37
CA LYS A 35 -3.83 0.79 -3.78
C LYS A 35 -3.95 2.30 -3.92
N VAL A 36 -4.03 3.00 -2.78
CA VAL A 36 -4.19 4.45 -2.75
C VAL A 36 -2.89 5.10 -2.32
N ASP A 37 -2.34 5.88 -3.22
CA ASP A 37 -1.04 6.53 -3.08
C ASP A 37 -1.12 7.95 -2.51
N SER A 38 0.04 8.52 -2.20
CA SER A 38 0.23 9.91 -1.79
C SER A 38 -0.54 10.33 -0.53
N GLN A 39 -0.85 9.42 0.35
CA GLN A 39 -1.67 9.69 1.53
C GLN A 39 -1.04 10.72 2.47
N SER A 40 0.26 10.67 2.73
CA SER A 40 0.99 11.64 3.54
C SER A 40 1.04 13.06 2.94
N SER A 41 0.67 13.22 1.68
CA SER A 41 0.61 14.54 1.02
C SER A 41 -0.47 15.46 1.59
N THR A 42 -1.39 14.93 2.40
CA THR A 42 -2.44 15.72 3.07
C THR A 42 -1.84 16.91 3.83
N SER A 43 -0.74 16.71 4.56
CA SER A 43 -0.09 17.78 5.34
C SER A 43 0.39 18.96 4.48
N VAL A 44 0.89 18.67 3.27
CA VAL A 44 1.31 19.69 2.31
C VAL A 44 0.10 20.39 1.67
N MET A 45 -0.92 19.61 1.34
CA MET A 45 -2.11 20.12 0.65
C MET A 45 -2.96 21.06 1.51
N VAL A 46 -3.02 20.82 2.83
CA VAL A 46 -3.82 21.62 3.77
C VAL A 46 -3.04 22.70 4.51
N ARG A 47 -1.79 22.88 4.16
CA ARG A 47 -0.88 23.81 4.84
C ARG A 47 -1.48 25.22 4.90
N GLY A 48 -1.66 25.71 6.12
CA GLY A 48 -2.21 27.04 6.39
C GLY A 48 -3.74 27.15 6.27
N THR A 49 -4.46 26.07 6.01
CA THR A 49 -5.93 26.05 5.89
C THR A 49 -6.63 25.17 6.92
N GLU A 50 -6.03 24.05 7.28
CA GLU A 50 -6.58 23.08 8.23
C GLU A 50 -5.48 22.56 9.17
N SER A 51 -5.89 22.04 10.32
CA SER A 51 -5.01 21.25 11.19
C SER A 51 -4.65 19.94 10.48
N TYR A 52 -3.37 19.55 10.49
CA TYR A 52 -2.90 18.31 9.85
C TYR A 52 -3.57 17.08 10.42
N GLY A 53 -3.69 16.99 11.73
CA GLY A 53 -4.33 15.84 12.38
C GLY A 53 -5.81 15.73 12.03
N GLU A 54 -6.58 16.83 12.06
CA GLU A 54 -7.99 16.82 11.68
C GLU A 54 -8.19 16.48 10.20
N ALA A 55 -7.34 17.05 9.34
CA ALA A 55 -7.42 16.81 7.90
C ALA A 55 -7.11 15.36 7.53
N THR A 56 -6.08 14.79 8.14
CA THR A 56 -5.69 13.40 7.93
C THR A 56 -6.76 12.47 8.48
N TRP A 57 -7.22 12.71 9.71
CA TRP A 57 -8.27 11.89 10.31
C TRP A 57 -9.53 11.84 9.43
N GLY A 58 -10.09 12.96 9.06
CA GLY A 58 -11.33 12.99 8.29
C GLY A 58 -11.22 12.31 6.93
N ARG A 59 -10.08 12.49 6.23
CA ARG A 59 -9.86 11.87 4.91
C ARG A 59 -9.56 10.38 4.99
N HIS A 60 -8.71 9.97 5.93
CA HIS A 60 -8.35 8.56 6.09
C HIS A 60 -9.48 7.73 6.63
N GLN A 61 -10.24 8.25 7.59
CA GLN A 61 -11.45 7.57 8.08
C GLN A 61 -12.44 7.33 6.93
N ALA A 62 -12.67 8.33 6.09
CA ALA A 62 -13.58 8.20 4.96
C ALA A 62 -13.08 7.19 3.92
N LEU A 63 -11.78 7.20 3.60
CA LEU A 63 -11.16 6.21 2.72
C LEU A 63 -11.32 4.80 3.29
N ASP A 64 -10.97 4.60 4.56
CA ASP A 64 -11.02 3.31 5.23
C ASP A 64 -12.45 2.76 5.32
N GLU A 65 -13.43 3.59 5.66
CA GLU A 65 -14.85 3.20 5.69
C GLU A 65 -15.39 2.82 4.32
N VAL A 66 -15.07 3.60 3.28
CA VAL A 66 -15.56 3.32 1.92
C VAL A 66 -14.92 2.07 1.36
N THR A 67 -13.62 1.92 1.45
CA THR A 67 -12.92 0.71 0.98
C THR A 67 -13.35 -0.53 1.75
N SER A 68 -13.66 -0.39 3.05
CA SER A 68 -14.24 -1.50 3.84
C SER A 68 -15.57 -1.95 3.27
N ARG A 69 -16.45 -1.02 2.87
CA ARG A 69 -17.76 -1.35 2.29
C ARG A 69 -17.66 -1.91 0.87
N ARG A 70 -16.78 -1.33 0.03
CA ARG A 70 -16.69 -1.66 -1.40
C ARG A 70 -15.81 -2.86 -1.69
N PHE A 71 -14.71 -3.04 -0.92
CA PHE A 71 -13.67 -4.03 -1.15
C PHE A 71 -13.37 -4.90 0.08
N GLY A 72 -14.24 -4.90 1.12
CA GLY A 72 -14.01 -5.69 2.33
C GLY A 72 -12.73 -5.30 3.10
N GLY A 73 -12.25 -4.06 2.95
CA GLY A 73 -11.00 -3.59 3.55
C GLY A 73 -9.74 -3.94 2.76
N ALA A 74 -9.87 -4.47 1.55
CA ALA A 74 -8.74 -4.80 0.67
C ALA A 74 -8.12 -3.51 0.08
N LEU A 75 -7.43 -2.75 0.93
CA LEU A 75 -6.73 -1.51 0.63
C LEU A 75 -5.25 -1.64 0.96
N ILE A 76 -4.39 -1.34 0.00
CA ILE A 76 -2.97 -1.08 0.23
C ILE A 76 -2.78 0.42 0.44
N ASN A 77 -2.45 0.81 1.67
CA ASN A 77 -2.11 2.20 2.00
C ASN A 77 -0.70 2.51 1.51
N CYS A 78 -0.58 3.44 0.55
CA CYS A 78 0.67 3.78 -0.08
C CYS A 78 1.08 5.23 0.23
N MET A 79 2.39 5.45 0.42
CA MET A 79 2.96 6.75 0.87
C MET A 79 2.20 7.35 2.06
N GLY A 80 1.79 6.51 2.98
CA GLY A 80 1.05 6.85 4.19
C GLY A 80 1.87 6.61 5.45
N MET A 81 3.17 6.93 5.44
CA MET A 81 4.10 6.68 6.54
C MET A 81 4.28 7.89 7.47
N ALA A 82 3.52 8.97 7.29
CA ALA A 82 3.52 10.07 8.24
C ALA A 82 2.86 9.62 9.57
N PRO A 83 3.34 10.09 10.73
CA PRO A 83 2.80 9.70 12.03
C PRO A 83 1.29 9.90 12.15
N GLU A 84 0.76 10.96 11.57
CA GLU A 84 -0.67 11.25 11.57
C GLU A 84 -1.52 10.24 10.78
N ASP A 85 -0.92 9.47 9.87
CA ASP A 85 -1.63 8.48 9.06
C ASP A 85 -1.86 7.16 9.82
N TYR A 86 -1.00 6.81 10.78
CA TYR A 86 -0.98 5.49 11.40
C TYR A 86 -2.21 5.14 12.23
N TRP A 87 -2.91 6.14 12.74
CA TRP A 87 -3.95 5.94 13.74
C TRP A 87 -5.37 5.93 13.19
N HIS A 88 -5.54 6.08 11.87
CA HIS A 88 -6.86 6.31 11.27
C HIS A 88 -7.24 5.26 10.21
N ARG A 89 -6.81 4.01 10.40
CA ARG A 89 -7.00 2.91 9.46
C ARG A 89 -7.46 1.63 10.17
N PRO A 90 -8.62 1.64 10.84
CA PRO A 90 -9.07 0.50 11.64
C PRO A 90 -9.45 -0.73 10.80
N SER A 91 -9.74 -0.57 9.50
CA SER A 91 -10.24 -1.64 8.63
C SER A 91 -9.28 -2.02 7.50
N SER A 92 -8.19 -1.28 7.31
CA SER A 92 -7.22 -1.55 6.24
C SER A 92 -5.84 -1.92 6.82
N PRO A 93 -5.55 -3.22 6.97
CA PRO A 93 -4.38 -3.69 7.70
C PRO A 93 -3.09 -3.68 6.90
N ILE A 94 -3.07 -3.20 5.65
CA ILE A 94 -1.89 -3.27 4.78
C ILE A 94 -1.35 -1.86 4.54
N THR A 95 -0.03 -1.68 4.73
CA THR A 95 0.65 -0.42 4.43
C THR A 95 2.00 -0.66 3.78
N ARG A 96 2.33 0.15 2.76
CA ARG A 96 3.66 0.12 2.16
C ARG A 96 4.70 0.66 3.14
N SER A 97 5.88 0.05 3.16
CA SER A 97 6.94 0.30 4.13
C SER A 97 8.25 0.83 3.51
N SER A 98 8.23 1.24 2.24
CA SER A 98 9.39 1.78 1.53
C SER A 98 9.00 2.88 0.54
N ASP A 99 10.01 3.52 -0.06
CA ASP A 99 9.86 4.23 -1.32
C ASP A 99 9.49 3.27 -2.47
N ASP A 100 9.24 3.81 -3.66
CA ASP A 100 8.86 3.03 -4.83
C ASP A 100 9.96 2.05 -5.22
N TYR A 101 9.56 0.83 -5.54
CA TYR A 101 10.41 -0.09 -6.26
C TYR A 101 10.66 0.45 -7.68
N LEU A 102 11.90 0.46 -8.10
CA LEU A 102 12.30 0.95 -9.42
C LEU A 102 12.52 -0.23 -10.38
N PRO A 103 11.54 -0.59 -11.23
CA PRO A 103 11.70 -1.63 -12.23
C PRO A 103 12.88 -1.32 -13.16
N HIS A 104 13.55 -2.36 -13.64
CA HIS A 104 14.72 -2.27 -14.53
C HIS A 104 15.94 -1.55 -13.93
N ASN A 105 15.96 -1.32 -12.60
CA ASN A 105 17.12 -0.84 -11.90
C ASN A 105 17.73 -1.96 -11.02
N PRO A 106 18.80 -2.64 -11.49
CA PRO A 106 19.38 -3.76 -10.75
C PRO A 106 20.06 -3.35 -9.43
N ASP A 107 20.38 -2.07 -9.27
CA ASP A 107 21.06 -1.56 -8.08
C ASP A 107 20.07 -1.17 -6.94
N SER A 108 18.76 -1.20 -7.21
CA SER A 108 17.75 -0.78 -6.24
C SER A 108 17.53 -1.76 -5.08
N LEU A 109 17.98 -3.01 -5.18
CA LEU A 109 17.73 -4.05 -4.18
C LEU A 109 18.18 -3.64 -2.77
N GLY A 110 19.42 -3.15 -2.64
CA GLY A 110 20.00 -2.86 -1.32
C GLY A 110 19.27 -1.76 -0.57
N GLU A 111 18.98 -0.66 -1.23
CA GLU A 111 18.22 0.46 -0.65
C GLU A 111 16.80 0.06 -0.28
N HIS A 112 16.09 -0.58 -1.20
CA HIS A 112 14.72 -1.01 -0.99
C HIS A 112 14.58 -2.03 0.16
N LEU A 113 15.54 -2.95 0.26
CA LEU A 113 15.61 -3.92 1.36
C LEU A 113 15.82 -3.22 2.71
N ILE A 114 16.76 -2.28 2.79
CA ILE A 114 17.07 -1.54 4.01
C ILE A 114 15.85 -0.74 4.47
N GLN A 115 15.21 0.00 3.57
CA GLN A 115 14.02 0.78 3.90
C GLN A 115 12.92 -0.10 4.45
N ASN A 116 12.56 -1.17 3.75
CA ASN A 116 11.51 -2.09 4.19
C ASN A 116 11.83 -2.74 5.54
N ALA A 117 13.06 -3.23 5.72
CA ALA A 117 13.46 -3.90 6.97
C ALA A 117 13.38 -2.95 8.18
N TYR A 118 13.87 -1.71 8.04
CA TYR A 118 13.80 -0.75 9.16
C TYR A 118 12.39 -0.23 9.40
N CYS A 119 11.63 0.08 8.37
CA CYS A 119 10.25 0.53 8.54
C CYS A 119 9.37 -0.57 9.15
N ALA A 120 9.58 -1.82 8.78
CA ALA A 120 8.83 -2.95 9.31
C ALA A 120 9.04 -3.18 10.82
N LEU A 121 10.15 -2.70 11.41
CA LEU A 121 10.37 -2.78 12.87
C LEU A 121 9.30 -2.01 13.67
N LEU A 122 8.80 -0.90 13.15
CA LEU A 122 7.73 -0.13 13.78
C LEU A 122 6.37 -0.46 13.17
N MET A 123 6.28 -0.42 11.85
CA MET A 123 5.00 -0.55 11.15
C MET A 123 4.48 -1.99 11.20
N GLY A 124 5.34 -2.98 11.28
CA GLY A 124 4.96 -4.39 11.39
C GLY A 124 4.23 -4.75 12.68
N GLU A 125 4.33 -3.91 13.73
CA GLU A 125 3.54 -4.05 14.96
C GLU A 125 2.07 -3.62 14.78
N LEU A 126 1.78 -2.85 13.73
CA LEU A 126 0.47 -2.25 13.49
C LEU A 126 -0.18 -2.77 12.20
N TYR A 127 0.63 -3.14 11.20
CA TYR A 127 0.20 -3.43 9.84
C TYR A 127 0.95 -4.62 9.24
N HIS A 128 0.34 -5.25 8.25
CA HIS A 128 1.08 -6.08 7.29
C HIS A 128 1.83 -5.17 6.33
N CYS A 129 3.17 -5.27 6.32
CA CYS A 129 4.01 -4.40 5.51
C CYS A 129 4.03 -4.85 4.05
N ASP A 130 3.54 -3.98 3.17
CA ASP A 130 3.71 -4.12 1.74
C ASP A 130 5.14 -3.69 1.35
N TRP A 131 5.94 -4.63 0.87
CA TRP A 131 7.30 -4.40 0.40
C TRP A 131 7.35 -4.00 -1.08
N ASP A 132 6.23 -3.50 -1.60
CA ASP A 132 6.04 -3.07 -2.97
C ASP A 132 6.22 -4.18 -4.03
N MET A 133 6.01 -3.85 -5.29
CA MET A 133 6.21 -4.76 -6.42
C MET A 133 7.68 -5.19 -6.58
N PHE A 134 7.91 -6.20 -7.40
CA PHE A 134 9.24 -6.54 -7.87
C PHE A 134 9.20 -6.98 -9.34
N TRP A 135 10.36 -7.04 -9.98
CA TRP A 135 10.51 -7.43 -11.37
C TRP A 135 11.08 -8.85 -11.43
N THR A 136 10.36 -9.79 -12.09
CA THR A 136 10.76 -11.20 -12.10
C THR A 136 11.98 -11.50 -12.98
N GLU A 137 12.31 -10.62 -13.94
CA GLU A 137 13.55 -10.69 -14.73
C GLU A 137 14.75 -10.00 -14.05
N HIS A 138 14.59 -9.49 -12.81
CA HIS A 138 15.68 -8.88 -12.07
C HIS A 138 16.78 -9.92 -11.77
N PRO A 139 18.09 -9.57 -11.82
CA PRO A 139 19.19 -10.50 -11.51
C PRO A 139 19.05 -11.15 -10.12
N HIS A 140 18.39 -10.50 -9.18
CA HIS A 140 18.10 -10.98 -7.83
C HIS A 140 16.59 -11.25 -7.60
N ALA A 141 15.84 -11.59 -8.63
CA ALA A 141 14.38 -11.77 -8.55
C ALA A 141 13.95 -12.74 -7.45
N ARG A 142 14.64 -13.85 -7.26
CA ARG A 142 14.36 -14.82 -6.19
C ARG A 142 14.53 -14.23 -4.80
N VAL A 143 15.53 -13.36 -4.60
CA VAL A 143 15.73 -12.65 -3.33
C VAL A 143 14.56 -11.71 -3.08
N HIS A 144 14.18 -10.91 -4.08
CA HIS A 144 13.01 -10.04 -4.00
C HIS A 144 11.73 -10.81 -3.66
N ALA A 145 11.51 -11.94 -4.32
CA ALA A 145 10.33 -12.78 -4.13
C ALA A 145 10.26 -13.36 -2.70
N VAL A 146 11.36 -13.94 -2.21
CA VAL A 146 11.43 -14.52 -0.85
C VAL A 146 11.24 -13.44 0.22
N LEU A 147 11.84 -12.27 0.04
CA LEU A 147 11.70 -11.17 1.00
C LEU A 147 10.25 -10.69 1.13
N ARG A 148 9.50 -10.61 0.01
CA ARG A 148 8.08 -10.26 0.03
C ARG A 148 7.22 -11.37 0.64
N LEU A 149 7.54 -12.62 0.38
CA LEU A 149 6.89 -13.74 1.05
C LEU A 149 7.07 -13.67 2.57
N LEU A 150 8.30 -13.36 3.03
CA LEU A 150 8.61 -13.25 4.45
C LEU A 150 8.04 -11.99 5.11
N SER A 151 7.71 -10.94 4.35
CA SER A 151 7.11 -9.72 4.88
C SER A 151 5.72 -9.93 5.47
N GLY A 152 5.01 -10.97 5.03
CA GLY A 152 3.61 -11.21 5.40
C GLY A 152 2.61 -10.25 4.73
N GLY A 153 3.08 -9.38 3.84
CA GLY A 153 2.28 -8.47 3.03
C GLY A 153 1.94 -9.04 1.65
N PRO A 154 1.35 -8.22 0.78
CA PRO A 154 1.04 -8.61 -0.60
C PRO A 154 2.29 -8.96 -1.41
N VAL A 155 2.16 -9.92 -2.32
CA VAL A 155 3.20 -10.29 -3.29
C VAL A 155 2.69 -10.04 -4.70
N TYR A 156 3.30 -9.10 -5.41
CA TYR A 156 2.92 -8.75 -6.78
C TYR A 156 4.13 -8.27 -7.58
N CYS A 157 4.06 -8.34 -8.90
CA CYS A 157 5.19 -8.02 -9.79
C CYS A 157 4.85 -6.89 -10.77
N SER A 158 5.90 -6.26 -11.30
CA SER A 158 5.86 -5.12 -12.22
C SER A 158 6.32 -5.48 -13.64
N ASP A 159 6.17 -6.74 -14.01
CA ASP A 159 6.64 -7.24 -15.30
C ASP A 159 5.85 -6.66 -16.47
N ALA A 160 6.50 -6.51 -17.62
CA ALA A 160 5.81 -6.24 -18.86
C ALA A 160 4.92 -7.44 -19.24
N CYS A 161 3.81 -7.18 -19.94
CA CYS A 161 2.91 -8.24 -20.39
C CYS A 161 3.67 -9.30 -21.21
N GLY A 162 3.56 -10.55 -20.80
CA GLY A 162 4.21 -11.68 -21.45
C GLY A 162 5.70 -11.90 -21.06
N HIS A 163 6.24 -11.13 -20.12
CA HIS A 163 7.63 -11.22 -19.68
C HIS A 163 7.80 -11.74 -18.25
N THR A 164 6.74 -12.24 -17.64
CA THR A 164 6.82 -12.79 -16.30
C THR A 164 7.58 -14.11 -16.27
N ASP A 165 8.65 -14.18 -15.46
CA ASP A 165 9.30 -15.46 -15.17
C ASP A 165 8.47 -16.26 -14.16
N ALA A 166 7.62 -17.12 -14.69
CA ALA A 166 6.74 -17.98 -13.89
C ALA A 166 7.49 -18.93 -12.94
N ALA A 167 8.78 -19.22 -13.19
CA ALA A 167 9.56 -20.08 -12.30
C ALA A 167 9.85 -19.37 -10.97
N VAL A 168 10.14 -18.06 -11.00
CA VAL A 168 10.34 -17.25 -9.79
C VAL A 168 9.08 -17.24 -8.93
N LEU A 169 7.90 -17.08 -9.55
CA LEU A 169 6.63 -17.02 -8.82
C LEU A 169 6.22 -18.41 -8.28
N ARG A 170 6.46 -19.46 -9.04
CA ARG A 170 6.10 -20.83 -8.66
C ARG A 170 6.85 -21.30 -7.41
N ASP A 171 8.09 -20.86 -7.24
CA ASP A 171 8.91 -21.17 -6.07
C ASP A 171 8.34 -20.57 -4.76
N LEU A 172 7.39 -19.63 -4.86
CA LEU A 172 6.72 -19.01 -3.70
C LEU A 172 5.46 -19.77 -3.26
N LEU A 173 4.92 -20.64 -4.11
CA LEU A 173 3.63 -21.27 -3.88
C LEU A 173 3.78 -22.60 -3.16
N ALA A 174 2.85 -22.90 -2.27
CA ALA A 174 2.62 -24.25 -1.77
C ALA A 174 2.05 -25.17 -2.87
N GLU A 175 2.01 -26.48 -2.61
CA GLU A 175 1.51 -27.47 -3.59
C GLU A 175 0.06 -27.20 -4.05
N ASP A 176 -0.76 -26.59 -3.19
CA ASP A 176 -2.14 -26.21 -3.48
C ASP A 176 -2.29 -24.88 -4.22
N GLY A 177 -1.18 -24.22 -4.56
CA GLY A 177 -1.15 -22.93 -5.25
C GLY A 177 -1.33 -21.71 -4.35
N THR A 178 -1.38 -21.88 -3.03
CA THR A 178 -1.48 -20.77 -2.08
C THR A 178 -0.10 -20.20 -1.73
N LEU A 179 -0.06 -18.92 -1.34
CA LEU A 179 1.13 -18.32 -0.73
C LEU A 179 1.19 -18.73 0.76
N PRO A 180 2.31 -19.30 1.23
CA PRO A 180 2.51 -19.53 2.66
C PRO A 180 2.49 -18.21 3.42
N VAL A 181 1.72 -18.13 4.50
CA VAL A 181 1.67 -16.94 5.35
C VAL A 181 2.84 -16.94 6.33
N SER A 182 3.59 -15.85 6.36
CA SER A 182 4.64 -15.65 7.35
C SER A 182 4.06 -15.05 8.63
N TYR A 183 4.28 -15.70 9.77
CA TYR A 183 3.88 -15.23 11.10
C TYR A 183 5.06 -14.65 11.90
N THR A 184 6.09 -14.19 11.24
CA THR A 184 7.33 -13.72 11.89
C THR A 184 7.14 -12.48 12.75
N HIS A 185 6.01 -11.81 12.66
CA HIS A 185 5.72 -10.57 13.40
C HIS A 185 4.81 -10.77 14.62
N LEU A 186 4.43 -11.99 14.95
CA LEU A 186 3.39 -12.24 15.95
C LEU A 186 3.91 -12.74 17.30
N ARG A 187 5.20 -12.48 17.65
CA ARG A 187 5.62 -12.75 19.04
C ARG A 187 6.82 -11.93 19.47
#